data_6c10e1e5cc4a14a2f4afc62b4d3aaf07
#
_entry.id   6c10e1e5cc4a14a2f4afc62b4d3aaf07
#
_cell.length_a   1.000
_cell.length_b   1.000
_cell.length_c   1.000
_cell.angle_alpha   90.00
_cell.angle_beta   90.00
_cell.angle_gamma   90.00
#
_symmetry.space_group_name_H-M   'P 1'
#
loop_
_entity.id
_entity.type
_entity.pdbx_description
1 polymer ?
#
loop_
_entity_poly.entity_id
_entity_poly.type
_entity_poly.pdbx_seq_one_letter_code
_entity_poly.pdbx_strand_id
1 'polypeptide(L)'
;YGVLIIGRDSLENVYDINIKNCKFDGVVKEPVKITGKTRNVKFDNLVINGSLVLNKEDQPYKNYSEWLTYSEMKRVPHSYLLDFSSKPKWSYVMGIEMEGMLDTYEHYKEGNSAIIDYLKEYPAKMIDEQGNITGYKYEDFNLDNVRTAKFILRMHNLFPTKGTEKALKTLFKQLQNQPRTKEGVYWHKAIYANQVWLDG
;
A
#
# COMPACT_ATOMS: atom_id res chain seq x y z
N TYR A 1 -19.46 13.16 11.76
CA TYR A 1 -19.50 11.71 11.53
C TYR A 1 -20.93 11.25 11.25
N GLY A 2 -21.11 10.27 10.38
CA GLY A 2 -22.38 9.56 10.25
C GLY A 2 -22.48 8.46 11.30
N VAL A 3 -21.40 7.69 11.47
CA VAL A 3 -21.26 6.63 12.48
C VAL A 3 -19.96 6.84 13.24
N LEU A 4 -20.01 6.78 14.57
CA LEU A 4 -18.85 6.83 15.45
C LEU A 4 -18.91 5.68 16.43
N ILE A 5 -17.94 4.77 16.38
CA ILE A 5 -17.80 3.63 17.27
C ILE A 5 -16.46 3.75 17.99
N ILE A 6 -16.49 3.82 19.31
CA ILE A 6 -15.29 3.99 20.14
C ILE A 6 -15.23 2.89 21.19
N GLY A 7 -14.23 2.02 21.09
CA GLY A 7 -13.83 1.11 22.17
C GLY A 7 -12.88 1.84 23.13
N ARG A 8 -13.22 1.92 24.42
CA ARG A 8 -12.38 2.54 25.45
C ARG A 8 -11.39 1.54 26.06
N ASP A 9 -10.21 2.00 26.39
CA ASP A 9 -9.10 1.11 26.81
C ASP A 9 -9.26 0.45 28.19
N SER A 10 -10.12 0.97 29.04
CA SER A 10 -10.06 0.62 30.47
C SER A 10 -10.98 -0.51 30.92
N LEU A 11 -12.10 -0.78 30.27
CA LEU A 11 -13.06 -1.77 30.80
C LEU A 11 -13.91 -2.55 29.80
N GLU A 12 -14.14 -2.06 28.56
CA GLU A 12 -15.08 -2.73 27.66
C GLU A 12 -14.55 -2.76 26.21
N ASN A 13 -14.45 -3.97 25.68
CA ASN A 13 -14.30 -4.15 24.23
C ASN A 13 -15.65 -3.93 23.55
N VAL A 14 -15.69 -3.10 22.54
CA VAL A 14 -16.86 -2.97 21.67
C VAL A 14 -16.76 -4.02 20.57
N TYR A 15 -17.70 -4.95 20.51
CA TYR A 15 -17.70 -6.07 19.58
C TYR A 15 -19.11 -6.46 19.11
N ASP A 16 -19.15 -7.21 18.03
CA ASP A 16 -20.38 -7.75 17.43
C ASP A 16 -21.43 -6.70 17.09
N ILE A 17 -20.99 -5.56 16.58
CA ILE A 17 -21.89 -4.49 16.14
C ILE A 17 -22.33 -4.78 14.70
N ASN A 18 -23.64 -4.73 14.50
CA ASN A 18 -24.24 -4.86 13.18
C ASN A 18 -25.10 -3.64 12.88
N ILE A 19 -24.69 -2.83 11.90
CA ILE A 19 -25.39 -1.62 11.48
C ILE A 19 -25.98 -1.87 10.10
N LYS A 20 -27.30 -1.88 10.01
CA LYS A 20 -28.03 -2.22 8.78
C LYS A 20 -29.03 -1.12 8.41
N ASN A 21 -29.24 -0.97 7.10
CA ASN A 21 -30.28 -0.12 6.53
C ASN A 21 -30.27 1.31 7.10
N CYS A 22 -29.09 1.88 7.27
CA CYS A 22 -28.94 3.22 7.85
C CYS A 22 -28.69 4.26 6.77
N LYS A 23 -29.37 5.41 6.89
CA LYS A 23 -29.16 6.57 6.05
C LYS A 23 -28.73 7.76 6.90
N PHE A 24 -27.63 8.43 6.51
CA PHE A 24 -27.10 9.60 7.15
C PHE A 24 -26.94 10.73 6.12
N ASP A 25 -27.61 11.85 6.31
CA ASP A 25 -27.49 13.03 5.46
C ASP A 25 -26.77 14.14 6.22
N GLY A 26 -26.11 15.06 5.50
CA GLY A 26 -25.40 16.20 6.08
C GLY A 26 -24.07 15.85 6.77
N VAL A 27 -23.47 14.70 6.46
CA VAL A 27 -22.15 14.33 7.02
C VAL A 27 -21.05 15.13 6.36
N VAL A 28 -20.33 15.93 7.17
CA VAL A 28 -19.27 16.87 6.70
C VAL A 28 -17.85 16.43 7.05
N LYS A 29 -17.69 15.33 7.79
CA LYS A 29 -16.39 14.75 8.17
C LYS A 29 -16.32 13.29 7.73
N GLU A 30 -15.44 12.52 8.36
CA GLU A 30 -15.36 11.08 8.12
C GLU A 30 -16.75 10.43 8.27
N PRO A 31 -17.26 9.75 7.25
CA PRO A 31 -18.60 9.17 7.30
C PRO A 31 -18.74 8.10 8.37
N VAL A 32 -17.71 7.29 8.55
CA VAL A 32 -17.62 6.25 9.59
C VAL A 32 -16.30 6.40 10.32
N LYS A 33 -16.33 6.34 11.64
CA LYS A 33 -15.12 6.30 12.47
C LYS A 33 -15.22 5.18 13.49
N ILE A 34 -14.23 4.29 13.46
CA ILE A 34 -14.09 3.18 14.39
C ILE A 34 -12.74 3.32 15.07
N THR A 35 -12.69 3.37 16.38
CA THR A 35 -11.43 3.57 17.13
C THR A 35 -11.38 2.71 18.40
N GLY A 36 -10.18 2.52 18.94
CA GLY A 36 -9.95 1.77 20.16
C GLY A 36 -10.14 0.27 20.01
N LYS A 37 -10.44 -0.42 21.08
CA LYS A 37 -10.63 -1.89 21.11
C LYS A 37 -11.98 -2.30 20.56
N THR A 38 -12.14 -2.17 19.24
CA THR A 38 -13.38 -2.50 18.53
C THR A 38 -13.17 -3.73 17.65
N ARG A 39 -14.09 -4.70 17.69
CA ARG A 39 -14.02 -5.94 16.89
C ARG A 39 -15.36 -6.26 16.26
N ASN A 40 -15.30 -6.98 15.13
CA ASN A 40 -16.46 -7.56 14.46
C ASN A 40 -17.59 -6.53 14.23
N VAL A 41 -17.25 -5.37 13.67
CA VAL A 41 -18.24 -4.37 13.25
C VAL A 41 -18.63 -4.68 11.82
N LYS A 42 -19.93 -4.85 11.58
CA LYS A 42 -20.50 -5.12 10.26
C LYS A 42 -21.43 -4.00 9.86
N PHE A 43 -21.33 -3.61 8.60
CA PHE A 43 -22.23 -2.65 7.98
C PHE A 43 -22.95 -3.35 6.83
N ASP A 44 -24.23 -3.02 6.65
CA ASP A 44 -25.05 -3.55 5.59
C ASP A 44 -26.03 -2.46 5.15
N ASN A 45 -26.08 -2.15 3.86
CA ASN A 45 -26.93 -1.11 3.29
C ASN A 45 -26.76 0.26 4.01
N LEU A 46 -25.54 0.79 3.99
CA LEU A 46 -25.21 2.08 4.60
C LEU A 46 -25.18 3.17 3.53
N VAL A 47 -26.08 4.14 3.63
CA VAL A 47 -26.16 5.31 2.74
C VAL A 47 -25.69 6.56 3.47
N ILE A 48 -24.73 7.28 2.88
CA ILE A 48 -24.20 8.54 3.46
C ILE A 48 -24.20 9.62 2.39
N ASN A 49 -24.84 10.75 2.71
CA ASN A 49 -25.01 11.88 1.80
C ASN A 49 -25.58 11.45 0.42
N GLY A 50 -26.56 10.57 0.43
CA GLY A 50 -27.19 10.04 -0.77
C GLY A 50 -26.40 9.00 -1.57
N SER A 51 -25.17 8.68 -1.17
CA SER A 51 -24.34 7.65 -1.82
C SER A 51 -24.35 6.36 -1.02
N LEU A 52 -24.62 5.23 -1.68
CA LEU A 52 -24.47 3.91 -1.08
C LEU A 52 -22.99 3.65 -0.80
N VAL A 53 -22.63 3.49 0.46
CA VAL A 53 -21.24 3.29 0.90
C VAL A 53 -20.90 1.81 1.01
N LEU A 54 -21.88 1.00 1.45
CA LEU A 54 -21.70 -0.43 1.63
C LEU A 54 -23.04 -1.17 1.43
N ASN A 55 -23.08 -2.00 0.41
CA ASN A 55 -24.11 -3.02 0.29
C ASN A 55 -23.43 -4.39 0.12
N LYS A 56 -23.72 -5.31 1.01
CA LYS A 56 -23.10 -6.66 0.99
C LYS A 56 -23.50 -7.45 -0.26
N GLU A 57 -24.68 -7.17 -0.81
CA GLU A 57 -25.20 -7.84 -2.01
C GLU A 57 -24.55 -7.33 -3.30
N ASP A 58 -24.04 -6.09 -3.29
CA ASP A 58 -23.38 -5.44 -4.43
C ASP A 58 -21.85 -5.54 -4.39
N GLN A 59 -21.27 -6.33 -3.49
CA GLN A 59 -19.83 -6.56 -3.50
C GLN A 59 -19.46 -7.41 -4.72
N PRO A 60 -18.85 -6.82 -5.78
CA PRO A 60 -18.49 -7.57 -6.98
C PRO A 60 -17.35 -8.56 -6.73
N TYR A 61 -16.76 -8.53 -5.54
CA TYR A 61 -15.57 -9.30 -5.15
C TYR A 61 -15.85 -10.17 -3.93
N LYS A 62 -15.25 -11.36 -3.92
CA LYS A 62 -15.47 -12.38 -2.86
C LYS A 62 -14.89 -11.98 -1.50
N ASN A 63 -13.93 -11.07 -1.47
CA ASN A 63 -13.23 -10.66 -0.25
C ASN A 63 -12.77 -9.20 -0.30
N TYR A 64 -12.39 -8.66 0.86
CA TYR A 64 -11.99 -7.25 1.00
C TYR A 64 -10.66 -6.93 0.32
N SER A 65 -9.72 -7.88 0.22
CA SER A 65 -8.44 -7.68 -0.44
C SER A 65 -8.61 -7.45 -1.93
N GLU A 66 -9.43 -8.27 -2.60
CA GLU A 66 -9.79 -8.07 -4.00
C GLU A 66 -10.55 -6.76 -4.20
N TRP A 67 -11.53 -6.50 -3.35
CA TRP A 67 -12.30 -5.27 -3.45
C TRP A 67 -11.42 -4.02 -3.32
N LEU A 68 -10.54 -3.98 -2.32
CA LEU A 68 -9.60 -2.87 -2.13
C LEU A 68 -8.68 -2.72 -3.36
N THR A 69 -8.07 -3.82 -3.80
CA THR A 69 -7.16 -3.84 -4.95
C THR A 69 -7.83 -3.30 -6.22
N TYR A 70 -9.00 -3.82 -6.58
CA TYR A 70 -9.71 -3.36 -7.78
C TYR A 70 -10.28 -1.95 -7.65
N SER A 71 -10.68 -1.54 -6.44
CA SER A 71 -11.11 -0.16 -6.19
C SER A 71 -9.95 0.82 -6.41
N GLU A 72 -8.75 0.45 -5.96
CA GLU A 72 -7.55 1.25 -6.17
C GLU A 72 -7.14 1.30 -7.64
N MET A 73 -7.13 0.17 -8.33
CA MET A 73 -6.87 0.11 -9.77
C MET A 73 -7.87 0.95 -10.59
N LYS A 74 -9.14 0.98 -10.17
CA LYS A 74 -10.17 1.82 -10.80
C LYS A 74 -9.94 3.31 -10.53
N ARG A 75 -9.53 3.66 -9.31
CA ARG A 75 -9.22 5.03 -8.91
C ARG A 75 -7.96 5.55 -9.58
N VAL A 76 -6.94 4.69 -9.69
CA VAL A 76 -5.63 5.01 -10.27
C VAL A 76 -5.34 4.03 -11.40
N PRO A 77 -5.65 4.38 -12.66
CA PRO A 77 -5.52 3.45 -13.79
C PRO A 77 -4.10 2.97 -14.11
N HIS A 78 -3.07 3.61 -13.58
CA HIS A 78 -1.67 3.27 -13.79
C HIS A 78 -0.92 3.07 -12.48
N SER A 79 -0.28 1.92 -12.27
CA SER A 79 0.39 1.57 -11.02
C SER A 79 1.51 2.55 -10.63
N TYR A 80 2.15 3.20 -11.58
CA TYR A 80 3.18 4.21 -11.34
C TYR A 80 2.63 5.59 -10.88
N LEU A 81 1.31 5.73 -10.76
CA LEU A 81 0.62 6.91 -10.22
C LEU A 81 -0.10 6.66 -8.89
N LEU A 82 0.14 5.52 -8.25
CA LEU A 82 -0.34 5.23 -6.90
C LEU A 82 0.07 6.34 -5.89
N ASP A 83 -0.42 6.27 -4.66
CA ASP A 83 -0.14 7.26 -3.61
C ASP A 83 -0.51 8.70 -4.04
N PHE A 84 -1.67 8.86 -4.72
CA PHE A 84 -2.18 10.16 -5.23
C PHE A 84 -1.14 10.93 -6.06
N SER A 85 -0.21 10.25 -6.70
CA SER A 85 0.86 10.89 -7.44
C SER A 85 0.38 11.41 -8.79
N SER A 86 0.75 12.65 -9.13
CA SER A 86 0.48 13.24 -10.45
C SER A 86 1.53 12.87 -11.52
N LYS A 87 2.62 12.21 -11.10
CA LYS A 87 3.73 11.78 -11.97
C LYS A 87 4.37 10.51 -11.43
N PRO A 88 5.05 9.73 -12.28
CA PRO A 88 5.78 8.54 -11.82
C PRO A 88 6.73 8.86 -10.67
N LYS A 89 6.67 8.07 -9.60
CA LYS A 89 7.41 8.30 -8.36
C LYS A 89 7.97 7.00 -7.82
N TRP A 90 9.23 7.02 -7.40
CA TRP A 90 9.84 5.95 -6.63
C TRP A 90 9.70 6.27 -5.14
N SER A 91 8.90 5.52 -4.40
CA SER A 91 8.68 5.73 -2.98
C SER A 91 8.31 4.44 -2.23
N TYR A 92 8.58 4.41 -0.93
CA TYR A 92 8.24 3.27 -0.07
C TYR A 92 6.73 3.00 -0.03
N VAL A 93 5.90 4.05 -0.06
CA VAL A 93 4.43 3.94 -0.02
C VAL A 93 3.94 3.11 -1.21
N MET A 94 4.38 3.46 -2.42
CA MET A 94 4.04 2.68 -3.62
C MET A 94 4.51 1.23 -3.52
N GLY A 95 5.71 1.01 -2.95
CA GLY A 95 6.21 -0.34 -2.71
C GLY A 95 5.31 -1.16 -1.79
N ILE A 96 4.77 -0.55 -0.72
CA ILE A 96 3.86 -1.21 0.22
C ILE A 96 2.50 -1.50 -0.44
N GLU A 97 1.92 -0.51 -1.13
CA GLU A 97 0.64 -0.67 -1.82
C GLU A 97 0.69 -1.79 -2.85
N MET A 98 1.71 -1.79 -3.71
CA MET A 98 1.89 -2.81 -4.74
C MET A 98 2.20 -4.20 -4.16
N GLU A 99 2.88 -4.31 -3.03
CA GLU A 99 3.05 -5.59 -2.34
C GLU A 99 1.71 -6.15 -1.85
N GLY A 100 0.85 -5.32 -1.26
CA GLY A 100 -0.49 -5.75 -0.85
C GLY A 100 -1.34 -6.23 -2.03
N MET A 101 -1.25 -5.55 -3.18
CA MET A 101 -1.91 -5.99 -4.41
C MET A 101 -1.31 -7.30 -4.95
N LEU A 102 0.01 -7.46 -4.88
CA LEU A 102 0.69 -8.69 -5.30
C LEU A 102 0.33 -9.86 -4.37
N ASP A 103 0.22 -9.64 -3.06
CA ASP A 103 -0.28 -10.63 -2.10
C ASP A 103 -1.71 -11.08 -2.46
N THR A 104 -2.57 -10.13 -2.84
CA THR A 104 -3.92 -10.43 -3.31
C THR A 104 -3.89 -11.30 -4.58
N TYR A 105 -3.05 -10.98 -5.56
CA TYR A 105 -2.86 -11.78 -6.76
C TYR A 105 -2.35 -13.18 -6.44
N GLU A 106 -1.33 -13.31 -5.61
CA GLU A 106 -0.73 -14.61 -5.28
C GLU A 106 -1.69 -15.52 -4.50
N HIS A 107 -2.53 -14.93 -3.67
CA HIS A 107 -3.51 -15.67 -2.88
C HIS A 107 -4.74 -16.10 -3.70
N TYR A 108 -5.21 -15.27 -4.62
CA TYR A 108 -6.42 -15.47 -5.42
C TYR A 108 -6.12 -15.47 -6.92
N LYS A 109 -5.24 -16.35 -7.37
CA LYS A 109 -4.72 -16.37 -8.77
C LYS A 109 -5.81 -16.49 -9.83
N GLU A 110 -6.86 -17.28 -9.58
CA GLU A 110 -7.95 -17.46 -10.53
C GLU A 110 -8.75 -16.16 -10.73
N GLY A 111 -8.81 -15.70 -11.98
CA GLY A 111 -9.60 -14.53 -12.37
C GLY A 111 -8.93 -13.17 -12.11
N ASN A 112 -7.73 -13.13 -11.53
CA ASN A 112 -7.06 -11.90 -11.12
C ASN A 112 -5.87 -11.49 -12.01
N SER A 113 -5.83 -11.93 -13.28
CA SER A 113 -4.76 -11.56 -14.24
C SER A 113 -4.61 -10.03 -14.42
N ALA A 114 -5.70 -9.28 -14.31
CA ALA A 114 -5.67 -7.81 -14.41
C ALA A 114 -4.77 -7.16 -13.34
N ILE A 115 -4.68 -7.75 -12.14
CA ILE A 115 -3.82 -7.23 -11.06
C ILE A 115 -2.36 -7.32 -11.47
N ILE A 116 -1.92 -8.48 -11.96
CA ILE A 116 -0.51 -8.65 -12.32
C ILE A 116 -0.13 -7.81 -13.55
N ASP A 117 -1.02 -7.62 -14.51
CA ASP A 117 -0.77 -6.76 -15.66
C ASP A 117 -0.65 -5.29 -15.24
N TYR A 118 -1.50 -4.83 -14.33
CA TYR A 118 -1.38 -3.52 -13.71
C TYR A 118 -0.05 -3.34 -12.96
N LEU A 119 0.37 -4.33 -12.16
CA LEU A 119 1.62 -4.27 -11.39
C LEU A 119 2.88 -4.27 -12.27
N LYS A 120 2.85 -4.89 -13.44
CA LYS A 120 3.98 -4.88 -14.41
C LYS A 120 4.30 -3.49 -14.95
N GLU A 121 3.32 -2.58 -14.97
CA GLU A 121 3.54 -1.21 -15.49
C GLU A 121 4.58 -0.46 -14.66
N TYR A 122 4.61 -0.66 -13.34
CA TYR A 122 5.51 0.08 -12.45
C TYR A 122 6.98 -0.18 -12.75
N PRO A 123 7.50 -1.41 -12.70
CA PRO A 123 8.90 -1.65 -13.05
C PRO A 123 9.22 -1.26 -14.50
N ALA A 124 8.30 -1.47 -15.44
CA ALA A 124 8.50 -1.07 -16.83
C ALA A 124 8.61 0.45 -17.02
N LYS A 125 7.93 1.24 -16.18
CA LYS A 125 7.97 2.70 -16.21
C LYS A 125 9.14 3.30 -15.44
N MET A 126 9.52 2.66 -14.32
CA MET A 126 10.47 3.22 -13.36
C MET A 126 11.90 2.78 -13.59
N ILE A 127 12.12 1.67 -14.30
CA ILE A 127 13.45 1.05 -14.44
C ILE A 127 13.75 0.87 -15.93
N ASP A 128 14.86 1.46 -16.39
CA ASP A 128 15.32 1.28 -17.77
C ASP A 128 16.13 -0.03 -17.95
N GLU A 129 16.51 -0.36 -19.19
CA GLU A 129 17.31 -1.55 -19.52
C GLU A 129 18.71 -1.53 -18.91
N GLN A 130 19.23 -0.35 -18.57
CA GLN A 130 20.51 -0.15 -17.92
C GLN A 130 20.41 -0.35 -16.41
N GLY A 131 19.21 -0.43 -15.85
CA GLY A 131 18.92 -0.57 -14.41
C GLY A 131 18.88 0.76 -13.68
N ASN A 132 18.81 1.89 -14.40
CA ASN A 132 18.59 3.18 -13.77
C ASN A 132 17.14 3.27 -13.29
N ILE A 133 16.95 3.80 -12.09
CA ILE A 133 15.65 3.93 -11.43
C ILE A 133 15.26 5.40 -11.43
N THR A 134 14.11 5.73 -12.01
CA THR A 134 13.60 7.10 -12.05
C THR A 134 13.37 7.63 -10.64
N GLY A 135 13.99 8.77 -10.30
CA GLY A 135 13.84 9.42 -9.00
C GLY A 135 14.66 8.81 -7.85
N TYR A 136 15.44 7.77 -8.11
CA TYR A 136 16.36 7.17 -7.15
C TYR A 136 17.75 7.78 -7.28
N LYS A 137 18.41 8.02 -6.14
CA LYS A 137 19.82 8.43 -6.05
C LYS A 137 20.52 7.58 -5.01
N TYR A 138 21.55 6.87 -5.43
CA TYR A 138 22.32 5.99 -4.57
C TYR A 138 22.96 6.73 -3.38
N GLU A 139 23.49 7.92 -3.64
CA GLU A 139 24.25 8.73 -2.68
C GLU A 139 23.39 9.29 -1.55
N ASP A 140 22.06 9.32 -1.70
CA ASP A 140 21.15 9.75 -0.65
C ASP A 140 21.12 8.73 0.52
N PHE A 141 21.55 7.49 0.28
CA PHE A 141 21.48 6.39 1.24
C PHE A 141 20.13 6.37 1.98
N ASN A 142 19.05 6.55 1.21
CA ASN A 142 17.71 6.64 1.75
C ASN A 142 17.07 5.24 1.83
N LEU A 143 16.79 4.75 3.06
CA LEU A 143 16.16 3.45 3.28
C LEU A 143 14.74 3.37 2.72
N ASP A 144 14.00 4.49 2.68
CA ASP A 144 12.67 4.51 2.05
C ASP A 144 12.72 4.02 0.59
N ASN A 145 13.79 4.39 -0.12
CA ASN A 145 13.96 4.00 -1.51
C ASN A 145 14.28 2.51 -1.67
N VAL A 146 14.85 1.88 -0.65
CA VAL A 146 15.15 0.44 -0.65
C VAL A 146 13.91 -0.40 -0.38
N ARG A 147 12.93 0.14 0.38
CA ARG A 147 11.70 -0.60 0.70
C ARG A 147 10.96 -1.10 -0.56
N THR A 148 10.93 -0.29 -1.61
CA THR A 148 10.33 -0.65 -2.90
C THR A 148 11.06 -1.80 -3.59
N ALA A 149 12.34 -2.02 -3.28
CA ALA A 149 13.12 -3.14 -3.83
C ALA A 149 12.50 -4.51 -3.51
N LYS A 150 11.80 -4.65 -2.39
CA LYS A 150 11.12 -5.90 -2.04
C LYS A 150 10.02 -6.26 -3.05
N PHE A 151 9.21 -5.28 -3.45
CA PHE A 151 8.24 -5.46 -4.52
C PHE A 151 8.93 -5.79 -5.86
N ILE A 152 9.98 -5.03 -6.22
CA ILE A 152 10.72 -5.27 -7.47
C ILE A 152 11.36 -6.66 -7.50
N LEU A 153 11.88 -7.15 -6.37
CA LEU A 153 12.44 -8.49 -6.27
C LEU A 153 11.39 -9.58 -6.53
N ARG A 154 10.20 -9.43 -5.93
CA ARG A 154 9.08 -10.35 -6.17
C ARG A 154 8.64 -10.33 -7.64
N MET A 155 8.51 -9.14 -8.23
CA MET A 155 8.17 -9.00 -9.65
C MET A 155 9.26 -9.57 -10.56
N HIS A 156 10.54 -9.38 -10.23
CA HIS A 156 11.65 -9.96 -10.98
C HIS A 156 11.64 -11.49 -10.94
N ASN A 157 11.31 -12.10 -9.79
CA ASN A 157 11.19 -13.55 -9.67
C ASN A 157 10.07 -14.11 -10.56
N LEU A 158 8.99 -13.35 -10.76
CA LEU A 158 7.88 -13.75 -11.62
C LEU A 158 8.15 -13.41 -13.10
N PHE A 159 8.74 -12.24 -13.36
CA PHE A 159 8.94 -11.67 -14.69
C PHE A 159 10.33 -11.02 -14.79
N PRO A 160 11.40 -11.82 -14.92
CA PRO A 160 12.77 -11.32 -14.93
C PRO A 160 13.06 -10.45 -16.16
N THR A 161 13.70 -9.29 -15.93
CA THR A 161 14.28 -8.44 -16.99
C THR A 161 15.71 -8.06 -16.64
N LYS A 162 16.50 -7.69 -17.67
CA LYS A 162 17.87 -7.21 -17.45
C LYS A 162 17.90 -5.90 -16.65
N GLY A 163 16.90 -5.04 -16.85
CA GLY A 163 16.77 -3.78 -16.11
C GLY A 163 16.52 -4.02 -14.63
N THR A 164 15.53 -4.84 -14.28
CA THR A 164 15.21 -5.14 -12.87
C THR A 164 16.35 -5.87 -12.17
N GLU A 165 17.08 -6.76 -12.85
CA GLU A 165 18.27 -7.42 -12.30
C GLU A 165 19.35 -6.42 -11.90
N LYS A 166 19.67 -5.47 -12.79
CA LYS A 166 20.69 -4.45 -12.52
C LYS A 166 20.24 -3.47 -11.43
N ALA A 167 18.97 -3.03 -11.46
CA ALA A 167 18.41 -2.16 -10.44
C ALA A 167 18.46 -2.80 -9.05
N LEU A 168 18.10 -4.08 -8.93
CA LEU A 168 18.20 -4.84 -7.68
C LEU A 168 19.63 -4.94 -7.17
N LYS A 169 20.62 -5.15 -8.05
CA LYS A 169 22.04 -5.13 -7.67
C LYS A 169 22.45 -3.78 -7.08
N THR A 170 21.99 -2.67 -7.67
CA THR A 170 22.23 -1.31 -7.16
C THR A 170 21.60 -1.09 -5.78
N LEU A 171 20.33 -1.47 -5.61
CA LEU A 171 19.61 -1.36 -4.34
C LEU A 171 20.23 -2.23 -3.25
N PHE A 172 20.64 -3.44 -3.59
CA PHE A 172 21.35 -4.32 -2.66
C PHE A 172 22.72 -3.76 -2.27
N LYS A 173 23.46 -3.19 -3.22
CA LYS A 173 24.73 -2.50 -2.95
C LYS A 173 24.53 -1.31 -2.01
N GLN A 174 23.42 -0.56 -2.15
CA GLN A 174 23.09 0.49 -1.18
C GLN A 174 22.95 -0.08 0.23
N LEU A 175 22.16 -1.14 0.43
CA LEU A 175 22.00 -1.78 1.75
C LEU A 175 23.34 -2.23 2.35
N GLN A 176 24.21 -2.83 1.54
CA GLN A 176 25.53 -3.25 2.00
C GLN A 176 26.39 -2.10 2.48
N ASN A 177 26.30 -0.94 1.81
CA ASN A 177 27.08 0.25 2.07
C ASN A 177 26.33 1.30 2.91
N GLN A 178 25.09 1.01 3.35
CA GLN A 178 24.31 1.93 4.16
C GLN A 178 25.08 2.35 5.41
N PRO A 179 25.24 3.64 5.68
CA PRO A 179 25.90 4.14 6.89
C PRO A 179 25.25 3.56 8.16
N ARG A 180 26.08 3.33 9.18
CA ARG A 180 25.64 2.72 10.46
C ARG A 180 26.09 3.54 11.64
N THR A 181 25.34 3.44 12.73
CA THR A 181 25.76 3.91 14.04
C THR A 181 26.93 3.07 14.58
N LYS A 182 27.49 3.47 15.72
CA LYS A 182 28.54 2.69 16.41
C LYS A 182 28.04 1.30 16.81
N GLU A 183 26.76 1.16 17.10
CA GLU A 183 26.08 -0.08 17.47
C GLU A 183 25.72 -0.94 16.26
N GLY A 184 26.02 -0.48 15.04
CA GLY A 184 25.78 -1.23 13.80
C GLY A 184 24.39 -1.07 13.18
N VAL A 185 23.55 -0.16 13.71
CA VAL A 185 22.20 0.10 13.19
C VAL A 185 22.28 1.04 11.97
N TYR A 186 21.48 0.81 10.96
CA TYR A 186 21.43 1.64 9.76
C TYR A 186 20.94 3.06 10.06
N TRP A 187 21.59 4.06 9.46
CA TRP A 187 21.03 5.41 9.36
C TRP A 187 19.82 5.38 8.41
N HIS A 188 18.82 6.17 8.73
CA HIS A 188 17.67 6.28 7.85
C HIS A 188 18.01 6.91 6.49
N LYS A 189 18.79 8.02 6.50
CA LYS A 189 19.28 8.74 5.29
C LYS A 189 20.63 9.36 5.55
N ALA A 190 21.43 9.55 4.51
CA ALA A 190 22.74 10.19 4.63
C ALA A 190 22.67 11.60 5.25
N ILE A 191 21.63 12.39 4.90
CA ILE A 191 21.43 13.75 5.44
C ILE A 191 21.04 13.76 6.92
N TYR A 192 20.63 12.61 7.49
CA TYR A 192 20.26 12.45 8.90
C TYR A 192 21.28 11.55 9.60
N ALA A 193 22.51 12.04 9.73
CA ALA A 193 23.60 11.28 10.32
C ALA A 193 23.25 10.74 11.73
N ASN A 194 23.50 9.45 11.96
CA ASN A 194 23.21 8.73 13.18
C ASN A 194 21.73 8.66 13.59
N GLN A 195 20.78 9.05 12.73
CA GLN A 195 19.37 8.88 13.01
C GLN A 195 18.88 7.51 12.57
N VAL A 196 18.23 6.82 13.51
CA VAL A 196 17.55 5.55 13.31
C VAL A 196 16.04 5.81 13.39
N TRP A 197 15.33 5.46 12.37
CA TRP A 197 13.87 5.58 12.35
C TRP A 197 13.26 4.19 12.45
N LEU A 198 12.25 4.03 13.33
CA LEU A 198 11.67 2.73 13.61
C LEU A 198 10.76 2.19 12.49
N ASP A 199 10.36 3.06 11.57
CA ASP A 199 9.54 2.75 10.40
C ASP A 199 10.37 2.52 9.12
N GLY A 200 11.68 2.65 9.21
CA GLY A 200 12.63 2.52 8.11
C GLY A 200 13.25 1.13 7.92
#